data_9e220ea8b5e3f42fb2cc747d24a00820
#
_entry.id   9e220ea8b5e3f42fb2cc747d24a00820
#
_cell.length_a   1.000
_cell.length_b   1.000
_cell.length_c   1.000
_cell.angle_alpha   90.00
_cell.angle_beta   90.00
_cell.angle_gamma   90.00
#
_symmetry.space_group_name_H-M   'P 1'
#
loop_
_entity.id
_entity.type
_entity.pdbx_description
1 polymer ?
#
loop_
_entity_poly.entity_id
_entity_poly.type
_entity_poly.pdbx_seq_one_letter_code
_entity_poly.pdbx_strand_id
1 'polypeptide(L)'
;MEENYFATSRNRHELKDMYNPETNTLDIRSNGLYPSNVLSNLCSNGFRFDGMICGSMEGFLQSLKRQDINKQRQICSMKGGNARKMSVTSWQTDQIVWWKGKAIDRQSQAYQDLIHRAYKAMFEQNERFRAALMQTRGIVLAHSTGENNPYKTILTPTELCGMLMELRDNYDKRDKTQELIEKSVTNEQGDLDSEKPTAKKIVYVDMGGVLMDFHAGLELISDELRKEYAGRYDEVPNIVSYLPPVKGAVEAMYALQQSGKYDVYILSTSPWSNPTTWSDKVEWINRYLDRYYCKRLILSHHKNLLRGDYIIDDRGKHGTSGFKGEWLRFGSQEFPNWESVLEYLQV
;
A
#
# COMPACT_ATOMS: atom_id res chain seq x y z
N MET A 1 -17.16 3.26 25.67
CA MET A 1 -17.84 2.04 25.16
C MET A 1 -17.74 2.10 23.64
N GLU A 2 -16.73 1.44 23.07
CA GLU A 2 -16.62 1.31 21.62
C GLU A 2 -17.72 0.37 21.16
N GLU A 3 -18.68 0.90 20.41
CA GLU A 3 -19.70 0.09 19.77
C GLU A 3 -19.02 -0.88 18.80
N ASN A 4 -19.19 -2.16 19.09
CA ASN A 4 -18.69 -3.25 18.28
C ASN A 4 -19.27 -3.11 16.86
N TYR A 5 -18.47 -2.75 15.86
CA TYR A 5 -18.86 -2.49 14.47
C TYR A 5 -19.72 -3.63 13.87
N PHE A 6 -19.62 -4.83 14.41
CA PHE A 6 -20.45 -5.99 14.05
C PHE A 6 -21.87 -5.97 14.66
N ALA A 7 -22.21 -4.97 15.51
CA ALA A 7 -23.48 -4.91 16.20
C ALA A 7 -24.60 -4.20 15.43
N THR A 8 -24.36 -3.64 14.24
CA THR A 8 -25.43 -3.01 13.44
C THR A 8 -26.24 -4.06 12.68
N SER A 9 -27.57 -3.92 12.71
CA SER A 9 -28.55 -4.93 12.23
C SER A 9 -28.41 -5.34 10.75
N ARG A 10 -27.80 -4.52 9.89
CA ARG A 10 -27.56 -4.82 8.47
C ARG A 10 -26.41 -5.80 8.24
N ASN A 11 -25.36 -5.75 9.06
CA ASN A 11 -24.19 -6.63 8.92
C ASN A 11 -24.41 -8.03 9.54
N ARG A 12 -25.37 -8.20 10.44
CA ARG A 12 -25.63 -9.50 11.11
C ARG A 12 -26.14 -10.58 10.17
N HIS A 13 -26.86 -10.24 9.10
CA HIS A 13 -27.41 -11.25 8.17
C HIS A 13 -26.34 -11.78 7.20
N GLU A 14 -25.35 -10.94 6.85
CA GLU A 14 -24.31 -11.26 5.88
C GLU A 14 -23.10 -11.97 6.50
N LEU A 15 -22.87 -11.79 7.81
CA LEU A 15 -21.77 -12.44 8.55
C LEU A 15 -22.13 -13.84 9.09
N LYS A 16 -23.37 -14.28 8.98
CA LYS A 16 -23.90 -15.49 9.64
C LYS A 16 -23.13 -16.77 9.37
N ASP A 17 -22.49 -16.89 8.20
CA ASP A 17 -21.81 -18.13 7.81
C ASP A 17 -20.35 -18.21 8.25
N MET A 18 -19.70 -17.09 8.62
CA MET A 18 -18.26 -17.02 8.94
C MET A 18 -17.98 -16.55 10.37
N TYR A 19 -18.88 -15.79 10.98
CA TYR A 19 -18.74 -15.32 12.35
C TYR A 19 -19.68 -16.06 13.30
N ASN A 20 -19.09 -16.68 14.33
CA ASN A 20 -19.82 -17.31 15.40
C ASN A 20 -19.86 -16.36 16.62
N PRO A 21 -21.05 -15.80 16.97
CA PRO A 21 -21.16 -14.87 18.09
C PRO A 21 -21.03 -15.55 19.46
N GLU A 22 -21.32 -16.85 19.58
CA GLU A 22 -21.21 -17.58 20.85
C GLU A 22 -19.74 -17.77 21.27
N THR A 23 -18.87 -18.01 20.28
CA THR A 23 -17.43 -18.18 20.51
C THR A 23 -16.61 -16.94 20.18
N ASN A 24 -17.25 -15.87 19.71
CA ASN A 24 -16.60 -14.67 19.19
C ASN A 24 -15.49 -14.98 18.16
N THR A 25 -15.78 -15.90 17.22
CA THR A 25 -14.80 -16.43 16.28
C THR A 25 -15.18 -16.11 14.83
N LEU A 26 -14.21 -15.63 14.03
CA LEU A 26 -14.34 -15.44 12.59
C LEU A 26 -13.53 -16.50 11.84
N ASP A 27 -14.20 -17.29 10.99
CA ASP A 27 -13.56 -18.30 10.15
C ASP A 27 -13.02 -17.65 8.85
N ILE A 28 -11.72 -17.79 8.59
CA ILE A 28 -11.04 -17.26 7.38
C ILE A 28 -11.31 -18.19 6.21
N ARG A 29 -12.06 -17.74 5.22
CA ARG A 29 -12.39 -18.48 4.00
C ARG A 29 -12.33 -17.64 2.76
N SER A 30 -11.77 -18.18 1.67
CA SER A 30 -11.67 -17.47 0.38
C SER A 30 -13.02 -17.17 -0.29
N ASN A 31 -14.04 -17.97 0.00
CA ASN A 31 -15.43 -17.78 -0.46
C ASN A 31 -16.31 -17.09 0.57
N GLY A 32 -15.74 -16.64 1.68
CA GLY A 32 -16.44 -15.89 2.72
C GLY A 32 -16.70 -14.43 2.30
N LEU A 33 -17.43 -13.73 3.16
CA LEU A 33 -17.63 -12.29 3.03
C LEU A 33 -16.43 -11.51 3.64
N TYR A 34 -16.38 -10.21 3.38
CA TYR A 34 -15.41 -9.33 4.01
C TYR A 34 -15.65 -9.28 5.54
N PRO A 35 -14.61 -9.38 6.39
CA PRO A 35 -13.17 -9.40 6.07
C PRO A 35 -12.58 -10.80 5.83
N SER A 36 -13.32 -11.88 6.06
CA SER A 36 -12.85 -13.28 6.00
C SER A 36 -12.14 -13.62 4.67
N ASN A 37 -12.76 -13.27 3.53
CA ASN A 37 -12.22 -13.55 2.21
C ASN A 37 -10.92 -12.81 1.91
N VAL A 38 -10.76 -11.60 2.44
CA VAL A 38 -9.55 -10.79 2.26
C VAL A 38 -8.38 -11.33 3.08
N LEU A 39 -8.65 -11.91 4.25
CA LEU A 39 -7.64 -12.52 5.12
C LEU A 39 -7.15 -13.88 4.59
N SER A 40 -7.85 -14.49 3.66
CA SER A 40 -7.44 -15.74 3.03
C SER A 40 -6.16 -15.57 2.20
N ASN A 41 -5.23 -16.53 2.31
CA ASN A 41 -4.01 -16.59 1.51
C ASN A 41 -4.28 -16.61 -0.01
N LEU A 42 -5.47 -17.07 -0.42
CA LEU A 42 -5.91 -17.09 -1.81
C LEU A 42 -6.32 -15.72 -2.34
N CYS A 43 -6.53 -14.73 -1.47
CA CYS A 43 -6.84 -13.37 -1.89
C CYS A 43 -5.63 -12.74 -2.61
N SER A 44 -5.91 -11.95 -3.66
CA SER A 44 -4.88 -11.25 -4.44
C SER A 44 -4.37 -10.01 -3.68
N ASN A 45 -3.84 -10.21 -2.48
CA ASN A 45 -3.18 -9.21 -1.67
C ASN A 45 -1.72 -9.12 -2.09
N GLY A 46 -1.41 -8.34 -3.12
CA GLY A 46 -0.04 -8.19 -3.65
C GLY A 46 0.87 -7.44 -2.69
N PHE A 47 2.14 -7.84 -2.64
CA PHE A 47 3.20 -7.19 -1.84
C PHE A 47 4.59 -7.50 -2.43
N ARG A 48 5.62 -6.80 -1.95
CA ARG A 48 7.02 -7.09 -2.27
C ARG A 48 7.70 -7.68 -1.03
N PHE A 49 8.51 -8.72 -1.24
CA PHE A 49 9.24 -9.36 -0.16
C PHE A 49 10.61 -9.83 -0.62
N ASP A 50 11.67 -9.41 0.09
CA ASP A 50 13.07 -9.73 -0.21
C ASP A 50 13.43 -9.52 -1.71
N GLY A 51 12.88 -8.45 -2.32
CA GLY A 51 13.10 -8.11 -3.73
C GLY A 51 12.25 -8.90 -4.74
N MET A 52 11.37 -9.81 -4.29
CA MET A 52 10.43 -10.53 -5.15
C MET A 52 9.03 -9.88 -5.11
N ILE A 53 8.33 -9.93 -6.23
CA ILE A 53 6.91 -9.55 -6.32
C ILE A 53 6.07 -10.76 -5.94
N CYS A 54 5.22 -10.61 -4.91
CA CYS A 54 4.27 -11.60 -4.46
C CYS A 54 2.87 -11.16 -4.89
N GLY A 55 2.20 -11.92 -5.76
CA GLY A 55 0.85 -11.64 -6.23
C GLY A 55 -0.25 -12.00 -5.21
N SER A 56 0.11 -12.84 -4.24
CA SER A 56 -0.71 -13.28 -3.10
C SER A 56 0.17 -13.97 -2.07
N MET A 57 -0.32 -14.14 -0.83
CA MET A 57 0.37 -14.96 0.17
C MET A 57 0.46 -16.43 -0.27
N GLU A 58 -0.57 -16.96 -0.94
CA GLU A 58 -0.52 -18.30 -1.53
C GLU A 58 0.62 -18.43 -2.54
N GLY A 59 0.85 -17.40 -3.39
CA GLY A 59 1.98 -17.38 -4.33
C GLY A 59 3.32 -17.51 -3.63
N PHE A 60 3.52 -16.75 -2.56
CA PHE A 60 4.71 -16.88 -1.72
C PHE A 60 4.85 -18.27 -1.12
N LEU A 61 3.81 -18.79 -0.45
CA LEU A 61 3.85 -20.12 0.21
C LEU A 61 4.11 -21.26 -0.78
N GLN A 62 3.49 -21.24 -1.95
CA GLN A 62 3.72 -22.27 -2.98
C GLN A 62 5.12 -22.15 -3.61
N SER A 63 5.68 -20.96 -3.68
CA SER A 63 7.04 -20.74 -4.19
C SER A 63 8.11 -21.37 -3.30
N LEU A 64 7.89 -21.43 -1.98
CA LEU A 64 8.81 -22.06 -1.03
C LEU A 64 9.03 -23.56 -1.28
N LYS A 65 8.13 -24.22 -2.00
CA LYS A 65 8.21 -25.64 -2.34
C LYS A 65 9.11 -25.89 -3.58
N ARG A 66 9.85 -24.91 -4.04
CA ARG A 66 10.71 -24.97 -5.23
C ARG A 66 12.11 -24.47 -4.91
N GLN A 67 13.13 -25.24 -5.30
CA GLN A 67 14.53 -24.84 -5.17
C GLN A 67 14.94 -23.81 -6.20
N ASP A 68 14.46 -23.95 -7.45
CA ASP A 68 14.80 -23.09 -8.57
C ASP A 68 14.26 -21.66 -8.38
N ILE A 69 15.15 -20.67 -8.38
CA ILE A 69 14.82 -19.27 -8.10
C ILE A 69 13.88 -18.67 -9.17
N ASN A 70 14.00 -19.07 -10.42
CA ASN A 70 13.16 -18.54 -11.50
C ASN A 70 11.72 -19.09 -11.35
N LYS A 71 11.58 -20.36 -11.01
CA LYS A 71 10.28 -20.95 -10.66
C LYS A 71 9.69 -20.33 -9.40
N GLN A 72 10.51 -20.05 -8.38
CA GLN A 72 10.06 -19.32 -7.19
C GLN A 72 9.48 -17.95 -7.58
N ARG A 73 10.22 -17.17 -8.37
CA ARG A 73 9.78 -15.83 -8.84
C ARG A 73 8.47 -15.91 -9.63
N GLN A 74 8.38 -16.87 -10.54
CA GLN A 74 7.17 -17.08 -11.34
C GLN A 74 5.95 -17.42 -10.47
N ILE A 75 6.06 -18.37 -9.54
CA ILE A 75 4.96 -18.80 -8.68
C ILE A 75 4.61 -17.72 -7.67
N CYS A 76 5.60 -17.05 -7.09
CA CYS A 76 5.42 -15.98 -6.12
C CYS A 76 4.55 -14.83 -6.69
N SER A 77 4.74 -14.48 -7.97
CA SER A 77 3.97 -13.42 -8.64
C SER A 77 2.51 -13.80 -8.98
N MET A 78 2.12 -15.05 -8.80
CA MET A 78 0.78 -15.52 -9.15
C MET A 78 -0.28 -15.08 -8.13
N LYS A 79 -1.51 -14.90 -8.61
CA LYS A 79 -2.72 -14.76 -7.78
C LYS A 79 -3.08 -16.12 -7.16
N GLY A 80 -3.69 -16.09 -5.96
CA GLY A 80 -3.86 -17.24 -5.09
C GLY A 80 -4.42 -18.52 -5.72
N GLY A 81 -5.51 -18.42 -6.48
CA GLY A 81 -6.10 -19.61 -7.13
C GLY A 81 -5.17 -20.26 -8.16
N ASN A 82 -4.38 -19.47 -8.90
CA ASN A 82 -3.40 -19.99 -9.85
C ASN A 82 -2.15 -20.52 -9.13
N ALA A 83 -1.70 -19.84 -8.08
CA ALA A 83 -0.59 -20.29 -7.27
C ALA A 83 -0.88 -21.65 -6.61
N ARG A 84 -2.09 -21.86 -6.09
CA ARG A 84 -2.51 -23.11 -5.48
C ARG A 84 -2.39 -24.30 -6.42
N LYS A 85 -2.65 -24.12 -7.72
CA LYS A 85 -2.48 -25.18 -8.74
C LYS A 85 -1.03 -25.61 -8.94
N MET A 86 -0.07 -24.80 -8.49
CA MET A 86 1.37 -25.08 -8.57
C MET A 86 1.89 -25.87 -7.36
N SER A 87 1.00 -26.32 -6.47
CA SER A 87 1.37 -27.10 -5.28
C SER A 87 2.08 -28.40 -5.62
N VAL A 88 3.09 -28.73 -4.81
CA VAL A 88 3.80 -30.02 -4.81
C VAL A 88 3.98 -30.50 -3.39
N THR A 89 4.19 -31.81 -3.24
CA THR A 89 4.31 -32.48 -1.93
C THR A 89 5.71 -33.05 -1.67
N SER A 90 6.65 -32.93 -2.62
CA SER A 90 8.01 -33.50 -2.48
C SER A 90 8.75 -33.00 -1.23
N TRP A 91 8.53 -31.75 -0.82
CA TRP A 91 9.11 -31.16 0.40
C TRP A 91 8.69 -31.87 1.69
N GLN A 92 7.57 -32.63 1.67
CA GLN A 92 7.09 -33.35 2.85
C GLN A 92 7.99 -34.53 3.24
N THR A 93 8.82 -35.04 2.33
CA THR A 93 9.72 -36.19 2.58
C THR A 93 10.90 -35.79 3.45
N ASP A 94 11.53 -34.65 3.16
CA ASP A 94 12.72 -34.14 3.84
C ASP A 94 12.45 -32.92 4.73
N GLN A 95 11.23 -32.39 4.68
CA GLN A 95 10.80 -31.17 5.38
C GLN A 95 11.60 -29.92 4.98
N ILE A 96 12.23 -29.94 3.80
CA ILE A 96 13.02 -28.82 3.29
C ILE A 96 12.18 -27.96 2.35
N VAL A 97 12.15 -26.67 2.63
CA VAL A 97 11.61 -25.61 1.78
C VAL A 97 12.73 -24.66 1.36
N TRP A 98 12.48 -23.82 0.40
CA TRP A 98 13.52 -23.02 -0.23
C TRP A 98 13.12 -21.55 -0.34
N TRP A 99 14.02 -20.64 0.01
CA TRP A 99 13.83 -19.23 -0.27
C TRP A 99 15.10 -18.62 -0.84
N LYS A 100 15.00 -18.07 -2.07
CA LYS A 100 16.14 -17.47 -2.80
C LYS A 100 17.35 -18.40 -2.88
N GLY A 101 17.12 -19.67 -3.16
CA GLY A 101 18.12 -20.71 -3.28
C GLY A 101 18.67 -21.26 -1.95
N LYS A 102 18.23 -20.75 -0.81
CA LYS A 102 18.62 -21.27 0.51
C LYS A 102 17.62 -22.32 0.99
N ALA A 103 18.12 -23.46 1.42
CA ALA A 103 17.33 -24.49 2.07
C ALA A 103 16.96 -24.06 3.50
N ILE A 104 15.75 -24.35 3.91
CA ILE A 104 15.21 -24.02 5.23
C ILE A 104 14.39 -25.23 5.70
N ASP A 105 14.67 -25.72 6.90
CA ASP A 105 13.84 -26.72 7.53
C ASP A 105 12.48 -26.14 7.90
N ARG A 106 11.39 -26.76 7.41
CA ARG A 106 10.00 -26.36 7.68
C ARG A 106 9.68 -26.29 9.17
N GLN A 107 10.32 -27.12 9.99
CA GLN A 107 10.10 -27.19 11.42
C GLN A 107 10.99 -26.24 12.24
N SER A 108 11.85 -25.44 11.57
CA SER A 108 12.80 -24.55 12.23
C SER A 108 12.20 -23.19 12.59
N GLN A 109 12.84 -22.50 13.56
CA GLN A 109 12.55 -21.11 13.86
C GLN A 109 12.81 -20.19 12.65
N ALA A 110 13.84 -20.48 11.85
CA ALA A 110 14.15 -19.72 10.63
C ALA A 110 13.00 -19.73 9.62
N TYR A 111 12.26 -20.83 9.53
CA TYR A 111 11.03 -20.90 8.74
C TYR A 111 9.93 -20.00 9.33
N GLN A 112 9.68 -20.07 10.63
CA GLN A 112 8.69 -19.23 11.29
C GLN A 112 9.00 -17.74 11.11
N ASP A 113 10.26 -17.36 11.28
CA ASP A 113 10.73 -15.98 11.08
C ASP A 113 10.52 -15.51 9.64
N LEU A 114 10.78 -16.39 8.65
CA LEU A 114 10.53 -16.08 7.24
C LEU A 114 9.05 -15.80 6.97
N ILE A 115 8.16 -16.65 7.47
CA ILE A 115 6.72 -16.52 7.29
C ILE A 115 6.21 -15.24 7.99
N HIS A 116 6.62 -15.00 9.24
CA HIS A 116 6.26 -13.78 9.98
C HIS A 116 6.68 -12.52 9.25
N ARG A 117 7.92 -12.46 8.72
CA ARG A 117 8.41 -11.33 7.92
C ARG A 117 7.57 -11.10 6.66
N ALA A 118 7.17 -12.18 5.97
CA ALA A 118 6.36 -12.08 4.77
C ALA A 118 4.95 -11.56 5.06
N TYR A 119 4.30 -12.03 6.12
CA TYR A 119 2.99 -11.51 6.55
C TYR A 119 3.08 -10.06 7.02
N LYS A 120 4.14 -9.71 7.75
CA LYS A 120 4.40 -8.33 8.15
C LYS A 120 4.57 -7.43 6.92
N ALA A 121 5.36 -7.85 5.92
CA ALA A 121 5.55 -7.11 4.68
C ALA A 121 4.22 -6.92 3.92
N MET A 122 3.37 -7.95 3.85
CA MET A 122 2.04 -7.85 3.25
C MET A 122 1.14 -6.89 4.05
N PHE A 123 1.14 -6.97 5.37
CA PHE A 123 0.37 -6.09 6.25
C PHE A 123 0.77 -4.62 6.10
N GLU A 124 2.06 -4.34 6.01
CA GLU A 124 2.58 -2.98 5.85
C GLU A 124 2.28 -2.38 4.48
N GLN A 125 2.31 -3.19 3.42
CA GLN A 125 2.20 -2.73 2.04
C GLN A 125 0.77 -2.81 1.46
N ASN A 126 -0.07 -3.72 1.95
CA ASN A 126 -1.40 -3.95 1.41
C ASN A 126 -2.49 -3.39 2.35
N GLU A 127 -2.99 -2.21 2.01
CA GLU A 127 -4.00 -1.52 2.83
C GLU A 127 -5.28 -2.32 2.98
N ARG A 128 -5.75 -2.97 1.90
CA ARG A 128 -6.97 -3.78 1.94
C ARG A 128 -6.84 -4.93 2.93
N PHE A 129 -5.69 -5.62 2.93
CA PHE A 129 -5.41 -6.69 3.89
C PHE A 129 -5.33 -6.14 5.31
N ARG A 130 -4.60 -5.04 5.51
CA ARG A 130 -4.48 -4.39 6.82
C ARG A 130 -5.84 -3.94 7.35
N ALA A 131 -6.65 -3.25 6.54
CA ALA A 131 -7.98 -2.80 6.94
C ALA A 131 -8.88 -3.97 7.32
N ALA A 132 -8.86 -5.07 6.54
CA ALA A 132 -9.60 -6.28 6.85
C ALA A 132 -9.16 -6.90 8.19
N LEU A 133 -7.85 -6.97 8.44
CA LEU A 133 -7.33 -7.52 9.69
C LEU A 133 -7.70 -6.63 10.90
N MET A 134 -7.59 -5.32 10.75
CA MET A 134 -7.93 -4.37 11.82
C MET A 134 -9.43 -4.35 12.17
N GLN A 135 -10.30 -4.73 11.25
CA GLN A 135 -11.73 -4.91 11.56
C GLN A 135 -12.02 -6.12 12.44
N THR A 136 -11.08 -7.05 12.56
CA THR A 136 -11.24 -8.23 13.44
C THR A 136 -10.75 -7.98 14.88
N ARG A 137 -10.58 -6.73 15.31
CA ARG A 137 -10.18 -6.40 16.68
C ARG A 137 -11.10 -7.07 17.71
N GLY A 138 -10.49 -7.71 18.70
CA GLY A 138 -11.22 -8.42 19.76
C GLY A 138 -11.91 -9.72 19.31
N ILE A 139 -11.75 -10.13 18.04
CA ILE A 139 -12.31 -11.38 17.50
C ILE A 139 -11.22 -12.45 17.42
N VAL A 140 -11.55 -13.67 17.78
CA VAL A 140 -10.68 -14.85 17.59
C VAL A 140 -10.74 -15.27 16.12
N LEU A 141 -9.58 -15.42 15.48
CA LEU A 141 -9.50 -15.90 14.11
C LEU A 141 -9.39 -17.42 14.10
N ALA A 142 -10.12 -18.06 13.19
CA ALA A 142 -10.07 -19.49 12.91
C ALA A 142 -9.91 -19.75 11.41
N HIS A 143 -9.48 -20.95 11.04
CA HIS A 143 -9.43 -21.44 9.66
C HIS A 143 -9.81 -22.91 9.62
N SER A 144 -11.10 -23.17 9.48
CA SER A 144 -11.69 -24.51 9.64
C SER A 144 -11.35 -25.50 8.51
N THR A 145 -10.85 -25.02 7.36
CA THR A 145 -10.62 -25.83 6.15
C THR A 145 -9.16 -26.24 5.93
N GLY A 146 -8.27 -25.95 6.87
CA GLY A 146 -6.84 -26.23 6.75
C GLY A 146 -6.43 -27.56 7.40
N GLU A 147 -5.23 -28.03 7.05
CA GLU A 147 -4.56 -29.18 7.70
C GLU A 147 -3.68 -28.67 8.85
N ASN A 148 -3.89 -29.18 10.06
CA ASN A 148 -3.13 -28.75 11.25
C ASN A 148 -1.81 -29.51 11.46
N ASN A 149 -1.52 -30.50 10.65
CA ASN A 149 -0.25 -31.21 10.74
C ASN A 149 0.87 -30.46 9.99
N PRO A 150 1.87 -29.86 10.69
CA PRO A 150 2.93 -29.09 10.06
C PRO A 150 3.85 -29.91 9.14
N TYR A 151 3.85 -31.23 9.27
CA TYR A 151 4.57 -32.13 8.36
C TYR A 151 3.86 -32.34 7.02
N LYS A 152 2.57 -32.01 6.95
CA LYS A 152 1.72 -32.17 5.76
C LYS A 152 1.33 -30.88 5.09
N THR A 153 1.40 -29.75 5.80
CA THR A 153 1.05 -28.43 5.24
C THR A 153 2.18 -27.43 5.37
N ILE A 154 2.29 -26.56 4.38
CA ILE A 154 3.26 -25.46 4.37
C ILE A 154 2.93 -24.39 5.44
N LEU A 155 1.69 -24.27 5.82
CA LEU A 155 1.22 -23.37 6.88
C LEU A 155 -0.03 -23.98 7.51
N THR A 156 -0.03 -24.18 8.82
CA THR A 156 -1.18 -24.68 9.55
C THR A 156 -2.19 -23.56 9.84
N PRO A 157 -3.49 -23.87 10.04
CA PRO A 157 -4.48 -22.93 10.57
C PRO A 157 -4.04 -22.22 11.85
N THR A 158 -3.42 -22.95 12.76
CA THR A 158 -2.93 -22.41 14.05
C THR A 158 -1.83 -21.37 13.82
N GLU A 159 -0.85 -21.66 12.96
CA GLU A 159 0.21 -20.70 12.59
C GLU A 159 -0.39 -19.47 11.91
N LEU A 160 -1.27 -19.66 10.93
CA LEU A 160 -1.94 -18.56 10.22
C LEU A 160 -2.67 -17.62 11.19
N CYS A 161 -3.60 -18.19 11.96
CA CYS A 161 -4.45 -17.38 12.84
C CYS A 161 -3.64 -16.71 13.96
N GLY A 162 -2.67 -17.42 14.53
CA GLY A 162 -1.77 -16.88 15.56
C GLY A 162 -1.01 -15.65 15.05
N MET A 163 -0.35 -15.76 13.88
CA MET A 163 0.37 -14.63 13.26
C MET A 163 -0.53 -13.45 12.95
N LEU A 164 -1.71 -13.67 12.41
CA LEU A 164 -2.63 -12.59 12.08
C LEU A 164 -3.10 -11.84 13.34
N MET A 165 -3.46 -12.57 14.39
CA MET A 165 -3.84 -11.96 15.66
C MET A 165 -2.65 -11.19 16.29
N GLU A 166 -1.46 -11.75 16.26
CA GLU A 166 -0.25 -11.08 16.75
C GLU A 166 0.06 -9.79 15.98
N LEU A 167 0.01 -9.80 14.64
CA LEU A 167 0.22 -8.61 13.81
C LEU A 167 -0.79 -7.51 14.14
N ARG A 168 -2.07 -7.86 14.29
CA ARG A 168 -3.14 -6.96 14.67
C ARG A 168 -2.90 -6.35 16.05
N ASP A 169 -2.65 -7.18 17.04
CA ASP A 169 -2.54 -6.77 18.43
C ASP A 169 -1.26 -5.95 18.70
N ASN A 170 -0.17 -6.25 17.98
CA ASN A 170 1.06 -5.46 18.03
C ASN A 170 0.92 -4.12 17.33
N TYR A 171 0.11 -4.01 16.28
CA TYR A 171 -0.19 -2.74 15.64
C TYR A 171 -0.97 -1.82 16.59
N ASP A 172 -1.99 -2.35 17.26
CA ASP A 172 -2.77 -1.60 18.25
C ASP A 172 -1.92 -1.11 19.43
N LYS A 173 -0.96 -1.92 19.90
CA LYS A 173 -0.03 -1.49 20.97
C LYS A 173 0.86 -0.33 20.53
N ARG A 174 1.36 -0.36 19.30
CA ARG A 174 2.19 0.73 18.74
C ARG A 174 1.38 2.01 18.59
N ASP A 175 0.17 1.91 18.07
CA ASP A 175 -0.74 3.03 17.87
C ASP A 175 -1.06 3.71 19.21
N LYS A 176 -1.43 2.92 20.24
CA LYS A 176 -1.66 3.40 21.61
C LYS A 176 -0.41 4.00 22.26
N THR A 177 0.75 3.41 22.03
CA THR A 177 2.03 3.93 22.54
C THR A 177 2.36 5.27 21.89
N GLN A 178 2.15 5.40 20.60
CA GLN A 178 2.34 6.65 19.87
C GLN A 178 1.37 7.74 20.40
N GLU A 179 0.10 7.39 20.60
CA GLU A 179 -0.91 8.28 21.15
C GLU A 179 -0.59 8.71 22.60
N LEU A 180 -0.01 7.81 23.42
CA LEU A 180 0.44 8.10 24.77
C LEU A 180 1.70 9.00 24.78
N ILE A 181 2.64 8.77 23.86
CA ILE A 181 3.82 9.62 23.69
C ILE A 181 3.38 11.02 23.23
N GLU A 182 2.48 11.13 22.28
CA GLU A 182 1.91 12.40 21.84
C GLU A 182 1.19 13.13 22.99
N LYS A 183 0.42 12.41 23.80
CA LYS A 183 -0.24 12.96 25.00
C LYS A 183 0.73 13.30 26.13
N SER A 184 1.82 12.56 26.33
CA SER A 184 2.84 12.87 27.33
C SER A 184 3.68 14.09 26.95
N VAL A 185 4.02 14.23 25.66
CA VAL A 185 4.68 15.42 25.11
C VAL A 185 3.81 16.68 25.28
N THR A 186 2.48 16.54 25.17
CA THR A 186 1.54 17.67 25.40
C THR A 186 1.33 17.98 26.89
N ASN A 187 1.60 17.04 27.83
CA ASN A 187 1.43 17.28 29.27
C ASN A 187 2.69 17.79 29.98
N GLU A 188 3.87 17.65 29.40
CA GLU A 188 5.12 18.22 29.97
C GLU A 188 5.41 19.68 29.56
N GLN A 189 4.58 20.26 28.69
CA GLN A 189 4.61 21.69 28.33
C GLN A 189 3.52 22.50 29.06
N GLY A 190 3.34 22.26 30.34
CA GLY A 190 2.66 23.21 31.23
C GLY A 190 3.59 24.36 31.54
N ASP A 191 3.18 25.57 31.13
CA ASP A 191 3.84 26.87 31.37
C ASP A 191 5.09 27.19 30.52
N LEU A 192 4.86 27.56 29.27
CA LEU A 192 5.55 28.67 28.60
C LEU A 192 4.72 29.05 27.37
N ASP A 193 4.16 30.24 27.40
CA ASP A 193 3.50 31.03 26.37
C ASP A 193 2.71 30.31 25.28
N SER A 194 1.42 30.54 25.31
CA SER A 194 0.40 30.15 24.34
C SER A 194 0.67 30.66 22.91
N GLU A 195 1.50 29.95 22.17
CA GLU A 195 1.36 29.91 20.72
C GLU A 195 0.39 28.79 20.36
N LYS A 196 -0.79 29.17 19.86
CA LYS A 196 -1.72 28.24 19.17
C LYS A 196 -0.91 27.40 18.20
N PRO A 197 -1.10 26.07 18.10
CA PRO A 197 -0.45 25.27 17.06
C PRO A 197 -0.76 25.94 15.72
N THR A 198 0.28 26.43 15.04
CA THR A 198 0.15 27.03 13.72
C THR A 198 -0.42 25.96 12.80
N ALA A 199 -1.59 26.24 12.21
CA ALA A 199 -2.23 25.32 11.28
C ALA A 199 -1.21 24.97 10.20
N LYS A 200 -1.03 23.66 9.92
CA LYS A 200 -0.12 23.21 8.87
C LYS A 200 -0.45 23.89 7.55
N LYS A 201 0.57 24.33 6.84
CA LYS A 201 0.39 24.89 5.50
C LYS A 201 0.02 23.82 4.50
N ILE A 202 -0.93 24.08 3.63
CA ILE A 202 -1.40 23.15 2.60
C ILE A 202 -0.49 23.25 1.38
N VAL A 203 0.08 22.10 0.97
CA VAL A 203 0.88 21.98 -0.25
C VAL A 203 0.19 21.05 -1.23
N TYR A 204 -0.06 21.52 -2.44
CA TYR A 204 -0.51 20.72 -3.57
C TYR A 204 0.67 20.38 -4.48
N VAL A 205 0.75 19.12 -4.91
CA VAL A 205 1.81 18.61 -5.80
C VAL A 205 1.18 18.00 -7.04
N ASP A 206 1.54 18.51 -8.23
CA ASP A 206 1.10 17.90 -9.49
C ASP A 206 1.81 16.55 -9.73
N MET A 207 1.25 15.75 -10.62
CA MET A 207 1.84 14.45 -10.96
C MET A 207 2.68 14.53 -12.24
N GLY A 208 2.09 14.98 -13.34
CA GLY A 208 2.75 14.98 -14.65
C GLY A 208 3.88 15.98 -14.74
N GLY A 209 5.13 15.55 -14.98
CA GLY A 209 6.32 16.40 -15.03
C GLY A 209 6.86 16.84 -13.67
N VAL A 210 6.18 16.52 -12.57
CA VAL A 210 6.58 16.83 -11.19
C VAL A 210 6.89 15.55 -10.39
N LEU A 211 5.90 14.66 -10.30
CA LEU A 211 6.08 13.34 -9.66
C LEU A 211 6.42 12.27 -10.67
N MET A 212 5.79 12.31 -11.85
CA MET A 212 5.92 11.30 -12.91
C MET A 212 6.77 11.84 -14.06
N ASP A 213 7.81 11.10 -14.44
CA ASP A 213 8.66 11.43 -15.58
C ASP A 213 8.00 11.00 -16.89
N PHE A 214 7.39 11.97 -17.57
CA PHE A 214 6.68 11.74 -18.81
C PHE A 214 7.63 11.38 -19.96
N HIS A 215 8.83 11.95 -20.00
CA HIS A 215 9.80 11.69 -21.05
C HIS A 215 10.35 10.26 -20.96
N ALA A 216 10.78 9.85 -19.77
CA ALA A 216 11.25 8.48 -19.56
C ALA A 216 10.17 7.43 -19.84
N GLY A 217 8.89 7.73 -19.54
CA GLY A 217 7.79 6.83 -19.85
C GLY A 217 7.49 6.69 -21.34
N LEU A 218 7.68 7.76 -22.14
CA LEU A 218 7.50 7.69 -23.59
C LEU A 218 8.51 6.78 -24.28
N GLU A 219 9.69 6.56 -23.71
CA GLU A 219 10.68 5.62 -24.23
C GLU A 219 10.26 4.16 -24.08
N LEU A 220 9.28 3.89 -23.19
CA LEU A 220 8.81 2.53 -22.89
C LEU A 220 7.59 2.11 -23.72
N ILE A 221 6.96 3.02 -24.46
CA ILE A 221 5.85 2.68 -25.36
C ILE A 221 6.38 2.34 -26.76
N SER A 222 5.61 1.52 -27.52
CA SER A 222 6.02 1.10 -28.87
C SER A 222 6.07 2.27 -29.85
N ASP A 223 6.84 2.10 -30.94
CA ASP A 223 6.97 3.10 -31.99
C ASP A 223 5.63 3.35 -32.71
N GLU A 224 4.78 2.34 -32.79
CA GLU A 224 3.43 2.45 -33.35
C GLU A 224 2.58 3.40 -32.53
N LEU A 225 2.53 3.23 -31.21
CA LEU A 225 1.81 4.11 -30.29
C LEU A 225 2.37 5.53 -30.31
N ARG A 226 3.70 5.67 -30.39
CA ARG A 226 4.34 6.99 -30.52
C ARG A 226 3.92 7.72 -31.79
N LYS A 227 3.78 7.02 -32.91
CA LYS A 227 3.31 7.59 -34.18
C LYS A 227 1.84 7.93 -34.15
N GLU A 228 1.01 7.01 -33.65
CA GLU A 228 -0.45 7.17 -33.59
C GLU A 228 -0.86 8.35 -32.70
N TYR A 229 -0.18 8.51 -31.53
CA TYR A 229 -0.50 9.55 -30.56
C TYR A 229 0.48 10.73 -30.59
N ALA A 230 1.16 10.97 -31.72
CA ALA A 230 2.09 12.08 -31.84
C ALA A 230 1.46 13.42 -31.48
N GLY A 231 2.00 14.15 -30.51
CA GLY A 231 1.48 15.41 -29.98
C GLY A 231 0.29 15.27 -29.00
N ARG A 232 -0.15 14.03 -28.71
CA ARG A 232 -1.26 13.69 -27.80
C ARG A 232 -0.91 12.48 -26.90
N TYR A 233 0.32 12.44 -26.41
CA TYR A 233 0.83 11.29 -25.68
C TYR A 233 0.10 11.03 -24.35
N ASP A 234 -0.55 12.03 -23.77
CA ASP A 234 -1.42 11.91 -22.62
C ASP A 234 -2.73 11.13 -22.91
N GLU A 235 -3.07 10.96 -24.19
CA GLU A 235 -4.21 10.16 -24.64
C GLU A 235 -3.86 8.66 -24.84
N VAL A 236 -2.59 8.28 -24.78
CA VAL A 236 -2.20 6.86 -24.90
C VAL A 236 -2.83 6.06 -23.77
N PRO A 237 -3.56 4.97 -24.07
CA PRO A 237 -4.17 4.14 -23.05
C PRO A 237 -3.13 3.59 -22.05
N ASN A 238 -3.42 3.66 -20.76
CA ASN A 238 -2.56 3.21 -19.67
C ASN A 238 -1.19 3.89 -19.61
N ILE A 239 -1.02 5.07 -20.21
CA ILE A 239 0.29 5.77 -20.29
C ILE A 239 0.89 5.95 -18.89
N VAL A 240 0.10 6.28 -17.87
CA VAL A 240 0.56 6.50 -16.51
C VAL A 240 1.23 5.27 -15.91
N SER A 241 0.84 4.06 -16.33
CA SER A 241 1.44 2.81 -15.87
C SER A 241 2.90 2.63 -16.29
N TYR A 242 3.34 3.36 -17.32
CA TYR A 242 4.71 3.34 -17.84
C TYR A 242 5.58 4.45 -17.24
N LEU A 243 5.00 5.47 -16.59
CA LEU A 243 5.75 6.63 -16.11
C LEU A 243 6.50 6.31 -14.80
N PRO A 244 7.84 6.32 -14.81
CA PRO A 244 8.62 6.22 -13.58
C PRO A 244 8.52 7.53 -12.77
N PRO A 245 8.90 7.51 -11.48
CA PRO A 245 9.05 8.74 -10.71
C PRO A 245 10.14 9.64 -11.28
N VAL A 246 9.91 10.96 -11.24
CA VAL A 246 10.97 11.96 -11.40
C VAL A 246 12.01 11.75 -10.31
N LYS A 247 13.28 11.95 -10.68
CA LYS A 247 14.40 11.79 -9.72
C LYS A 247 14.19 12.65 -8.47
N GLY A 248 14.22 12.04 -7.30
CA GLY A 248 14.04 12.68 -6.01
C GLY A 248 12.57 12.93 -5.59
N ALA A 249 11.59 12.61 -6.46
CA ALA A 249 10.18 12.90 -6.17
C ALA A 249 9.63 12.09 -4.98
N VAL A 250 9.96 10.81 -4.91
CA VAL A 250 9.47 9.94 -3.83
C VAL A 250 10.07 10.34 -2.49
N GLU A 251 11.36 10.60 -2.47
CA GLU A 251 12.11 11.09 -1.31
C GLU A 251 11.59 12.44 -0.84
N ALA A 252 11.28 13.35 -1.78
CA ALA A 252 10.74 14.66 -1.46
C ALA A 252 9.34 14.59 -0.86
N MET A 253 8.46 13.76 -1.42
CA MET A 253 7.13 13.54 -0.85
C MET A 253 7.22 12.98 0.59
N TYR A 254 8.16 12.06 0.82
CA TYR A 254 8.41 11.55 2.16
C TYR A 254 8.94 12.64 3.11
N ALA A 255 9.89 13.47 2.67
CA ALA A 255 10.44 14.56 3.47
C ALA A 255 9.38 15.61 3.85
N LEU A 256 8.55 16.02 2.88
CA LEU A 256 7.42 16.92 3.12
C LEU A 256 6.45 16.38 4.19
N GLN A 257 6.11 15.11 4.10
CA GLN A 257 5.26 14.43 5.07
C GLN A 257 5.88 14.42 6.46
N GLN A 258 7.17 14.04 6.57
CA GLN A 258 7.88 13.89 7.85
C GLN A 258 8.21 15.22 8.51
N SER A 259 8.26 16.32 7.77
CA SER A 259 8.55 17.65 8.30
C SER A 259 7.55 18.13 9.37
N GLY A 260 6.35 17.57 9.36
CA GLY A 260 5.26 18.02 10.24
C GLY A 260 4.72 19.42 9.95
N LYS A 261 5.36 20.19 9.05
CA LYS A 261 5.03 21.58 8.70
C LYS A 261 3.88 21.67 7.73
N TYR A 262 3.68 20.64 6.90
CA TYR A 262 2.78 20.70 5.74
C TYR A 262 1.70 19.63 5.80
N ASP A 263 0.52 19.97 5.29
CA ASP A 263 -0.55 19.04 4.93
C ASP A 263 -0.52 18.87 3.41
N VAL A 264 0.03 17.75 2.94
CA VAL A 264 0.40 17.54 1.54
C VAL A 264 -0.71 16.78 0.81
N TYR A 265 -1.14 17.30 -0.33
CA TYR A 265 -2.10 16.67 -1.24
C TYR A 265 -1.50 16.58 -2.64
N ILE A 266 -1.92 15.57 -3.39
CA ILE A 266 -1.62 15.44 -4.82
C ILE A 266 -2.76 16.09 -5.59
N LEU A 267 -2.46 17.07 -6.45
CA LEU A 267 -3.45 17.79 -7.23
C LEU A 267 -3.10 17.72 -8.72
N SER A 268 -3.78 16.86 -9.44
CA SER A 268 -3.46 16.57 -10.84
C SER A 268 -4.66 16.75 -11.77
N THR A 269 -4.38 16.80 -13.06
CA THR A 269 -5.39 16.81 -14.12
C THR A 269 -5.33 15.48 -14.87
N SER A 270 -6.47 14.88 -15.17
CA SER A 270 -6.53 13.69 -16.04
C SER A 270 -7.14 14.09 -17.38
N PRO A 271 -6.53 13.73 -18.54
CA PRO A 271 -7.09 14.03 -19.85
C PRO A 271 -8.52 13.49 -19.96
N TRP A 272 -9.42 14.32 -20.51
CA TRP A 272 -10.84 13.95 -20.63
C TRP A 272 -11.05 12.77 -21.60
N SER A 273 -10.22 12.74 -22.64
CA SER A 273 -10.25 11.70 -23.69
C SER A 273 -9.58 10.38 -23.28
N ASN A 274 -8.91 10.32 -22.12
CA ASN A 274 -8.25 9.12 -21.63
C ASN A 274 -8.75 8.72 -20.23
N PRO A 275 -9.85 7.95 -20.15
CA PRO A 275 -10.44 7.55 -18.86
C PRO A 275 -9.50 6.70 -17.99
N THR A 276 -8.55 5.96 -18.59
CA THR A 276 -7.65 5.09 -17.80
C THR A 276 -6.75 5.88 -16.89
N THR A 277 -6.37 7.12 -17.26
CA THR A 277 -5.49 7.95 -16.44
C THR A 277 -6.05 8.28 -15.06
N TRP A 278 -7.36 8.20 -14.87
CA TRP A 278 -8.01 8.45 -13.59
C TRP A 278 -7.68 7.34 -12.57
N SER A 279 -7.87 6.09 -12.99
CA SER A 279 -7.51 4.92 -12.16
C SER A 279 -6.01 4.70 -12.08
N ASP A 280 -5.29 4.90 -13.20
CA ASP A 280 -3.85 4.68 -13.27
C ASP A 280 -3.07 5.60 -12.30
N LYS A 281 -3.55 6.84 -12.07
CA LYS A 281 -2.94 7.75 -11.09
C LYS A 281 -3.09 7.24 -9.65
N VAL A 282 -4.23 6.66 -9.32
CA VAL A 282 -4.40 6.01 -8.01
C VAL A 282 -3.45 4.83 -7.87
N GLU A 283 -3.32 4.00 -8.93
CA GLU A 283 -2.40 2.87 -8.92
C GLU A 283 -0.93 3.31 -8.84
N TRP A 284 -0.57 4.41 -9.52
CA TRP A 284 0.77 4.99 -9.45
C TRP A 284 1.11 5.45 -8.04
N ILE A 285 0.20 6.17 -7.37
CA ILE A 285 0.36 6.59 -5.97
C ILE A 285 0.56 5.38 -5.06
N ASN A 286 -0.28 4.35 -5.20
CA ASN A 286 -0.17 3.12 -4.41
C ASN A 286 1.12 2.33 -4.67
N ARG A 287 1.76 2.53 -5.82
CA ARG A 287 3.01 1.86 -6.20
C ARG A 287 4.25 2.55 -5.65
N TYR A 288 4.27 3.87 -5.63
CA TYR A 288 5.48 4.65 -5.39
C TYR A 288 5.45 5.48 -4.09
N LEU A 289 4.27 5.84 -3.59
CA LEU A 289 4.13 6.64 -2.39
C LEU A 289 3.58 5.80 -1.22
N ASP A 290 3.76 6.31 -0.01
CA ASP A 290 3.28 5.62 1.19
C ASP A 290 1.78 5.85 1.46
N ARG A 291 1.29 5.23 2.53
CA ARG A 291 -0.12 5.28 2.92
C ARG A 291 -0.62 6.70 3.25
N TYR A 292 0.23 7.61 3.63
CA TYR A 292 -0.14 8.99 3.93
C TYR A 292 -0.90 9.63 2.76
N TYR A 293 -0.52 9.27 1.52
CA TYR A 293 -1.13 9.81 0.30
C TYR A 293 -2.43 9.12 -0.12
N CYS A 294 -2.85 8.06 0.61
CA CYS A 294 -4.16 7.44 0.41
C CYS A 294 -5.28 8.46 0.67
N LYS A 295 -6.22 8.58 -0.28
CA LYS A 295 -7.33 9.58 -0.25
C LYS A 295 -6.88 11.05 -0.28
N ARG A 296 -5.64 11.32 -0.65
CA ARG A 296 -5.09 12.68 -0.79
C ARG A 296 -4.87 13.07 -2.26
N LEU A 297 -5.45 12.34 -3.20
CA LEU A 297 -5.48 12.69 -4.62
C LEU A 297 -6.73 13.50 -4.93
N ILE A 298 -6.52 14.66 -5.55
CA ILE A 298 -7.55 15.53 -6.10
C ILE A 298 -7.32 15.60 -7.60
N LEU A 299 -8.32 15.26 -8.40
CA LEU A 299 -8.30 15.41 -9.85
C LEU A 299 -9.17 16.60 -10.25
N SER A 300 -8.58 17.61 -10.86
CA SER A 300 -9.28 18.84 -11.24
C SER A 300 -8.67 19.50 -12.49
N HIS A 301 -9.52 20.00 -13.38
CA HIS A 301 -9.17 20.89 -14.48
C HIS A 301 -9.22 22.37 -14.07
N HIS A 302 -9.54 22.65 -12.81
CA HIS A 302 -9.72 23.98 -12.25
C HIS A 302 -8.95 24.12 -10.93
N LYS A 303 -7.60 24.03 -11.00
CA LYS A 303 -6.72 24.12 -9.82
C LYS A 303 -6.85 25.46 -9.09
N ASN A 304 -7.26 26.52 -9.79
CA ASN A 304 -7.55 27.85 -9.23
C ASN A 304 -8.72 27.90 -8.23
N LEU A 305 -9.57 26.86 -8.18
CA LEU A 305 -10.66 26.78 -7.21
C LEU A 305 -10.22 26.22 -5.85
N LEU A 306 -9.04 25.60 -5.79
CA LEU A 306 -8.50 25.04 -4.57
C LEU A 306 -7.86 26.13 -3.71
N ARG A 307 -7.93 25.95 -2.40
CA ARG A 307 -7.30 26.84 -1.41
C ARG A 307 -6.14 26.11 -0.75
N GLY A 308 -5.00 26.74 -0.71
CA GLY A 308 -3.78 26.22 -0.09
C GLY A 308 -2.69 27.27 -0.12
N ASP A 309 -1.57 26.97 0.53
CA ASP A 309 -0.44 27.90 0.63
C ASP A 309 0.50 27.77 -0.56
N TYR A 310 0.75 26.52 -1.01
CA TYR A 310 1.67 26.26 -2.11
C TYR A 310 1.06 25.30 -3.13
N ILE A 311 1.42 25.50 -4.40
CA ILE A 311 1.24 24.51 -5.46
C ILE A 311 2.56 24.29 -6.20
N ILE A 312 3.00 23.04 -6.31
CA ILE A 312 4.20 22.63 -7.06
C ILE A 312 3.70 22.03 -8.38
N ASP A 313 3.96 22.72 -9.49
CA ASP A 313 3.42 22.36 -10.82
C ASP A 313 4.39 22.86 -11.90
N ASP A 314 4.63 22.06 -12.94
CA ASP A 314 5.54 22.39 -14.04
C ASP A 314 4.92 23.39 -15.04
N ARG A 315 3.57 23.49 -15.08
CA ARG A 315 2.84 24.25 -16.08
C ARG A 315 1.74 25.12 -15.48
N GLY A 316 1.58 26.33 -15.99
CA GLY A 316 0.50 27.26 -15.61
C GLY A 316 -0.88 26.92 -16.21
N LYS A 317 -1.11 25.66 -16.64
CA LYS A 317 -2.36 25.19 -17.24
C LYS A 317 -3.38 24.74 -16.19
N HIS A 318 -4.61 24.51 -16.64
CA HIS A 318 -5.70 23.99 -15.81
C HIS A 318 -5.96 24.78 -14.52
N GLY A 319 -5.74 26.10 -14.61
CA GLY A 319 -5.99 27.01 -13.49
C GLY A 319 -4.80 27.20 -12.53
N THR A 320 -3.66 26.54 -12.71
CA THR A 320 -2.48 26.71 -11.84
C THR A 320 -2.04 28.16 -11.74
N SER A 321 -1.97 28.90 -12.86
CA SER A 321 -1.62 30.33 -12.87
C SER A 321 -2.61 31.25 -12.12
N GLY A 322 -3.81 30.78 -11.85
CA GLY A 322 -4.85 31.47 -11.08
C GLY A 322 -4.98 30.99 -9.63
N PHE A 323 -4.11 30.11 -9.18
CA PHE A 323 -4.09 29.63 -7.81
C PHE A 323 -3.80 30.80 -6.84
N LYS A 324 -4.47 30.83 -5.70
CA LYS A 324 -4.39 31.97 -4.75
C LYS A 324 -3.21 31.90 -3.78
N GLY A 325 -2.61 30.73 -3.59
CA GLY A 325 -1.35 30.58 -2.88
C GLY A 325 -0.14 30.78 -3.79
N GLU A 326 1.01 30.36 -3.35
CA GLU A 326 2.26 30.49 -4.08
C GLU A 326 2.47 29.32 -5.03
N TRP A 327 2.82 29.61 -6.29
CA TRP A 327 3.15 28.62 -7.29
C TRP A 327 4.66 28.43 -7.41
N LEU A 328 5.16 27.30 -6.92
CA LEU A 328 6.53 26.84 -7.13
C LEU A 328 6.60 26.14 -8.48
N ARG A 329 7.10 26.87 -9.50
CA ARG A 329 7.13 26.37 -10.88
C ARG A 329 8.26 25.34 -11.04
N PHE A 330 7.92 24.06 -10.91
CA PHE A 330 8.88 22.95 -11.05
C PHE A 330 9.50 22.91 -12.45
N GLY A 331 10.82 22.65 -12.54
CA GLY A 331 11.57 22.70 -13.79
C GLY A 331 11.95 24.10 -14.28
N SER A 332 11.66 25.16 -13.51
CA SER A 332 12.12 26.52 -13.78
C SER A 332 13.58 26.73 -13.34
N GLN A 333 14.13 27.90 -13.63
CA GLN A 333 15.46 28.27 -13.16
C GLN A 333 15.52 28.38 -11.62
N GLU A 334 14.42 28.75 -10.97
CA GLU A 334 14.32 28.87 -9.51
C GLU A 334 14.12 27.51 -8.83
N PHE A 335 13.31 26.64 -9.43
CA PHE A 335 13.00 25.30 -8.91
C PHE A 335 13.32 24.22 -9.94
N PRO A 336 14.62 24.01 -10.28
CA PRO A 336 15.02 23.10 -11.34
C PRO A 336 14.76 21.62 -10.99
N ASN A 337 14.68 21.29 -9.72
CA ASN A 337 14.54 19.92 -9.20
C ASN A 337 13.89 19.92 -7.81
N TRP A 338 13.71 18.73 -7.25
CA TRP A 338 13.12 18.55 -5.93
C TRP A 338 13.99 19.10 -4.77
N GLU A 339 15.31 19.08 -4.91
CA GLU A 339 16.24 19.61 -3.90
C GLU A 339 16.00 21.11 -3.65
N SER A 340 15.89 21.90 -4.73
CA SER A 340 15.61 23.33 -4.63
C SER A 340 14.21 23.65 -4.05
N VAL A 341 13.21 22.80 -4.33
CA VAL A 341 11.87 22.92 -3.75
C VAL A 341 11.90 22.64 -2.24
N LEU A 342 12.60 21.59 -1.81
CA LEU A 342 12.72 21.24 -0.39
C LEU A 342 13.50 22.30 0.38
N GLU A 343 14.59 22.81 -0.18
CA GLU A 343 15.36 23.91 0.41
C GLU A 343 14.48 25.16 0.62
N TYR A 344 13.70 25.54 -0.39
CA TYR A 344 12.77 26.67 -0.29
C TYR A 344 11.72 26.46 0.79
N LEU A 345 11.17 25.27 0.89
CA LEU A 345 10.20 24.90 1.90
C LEU A 345 10.83 24.58 3.27
N GLN A 346 12.16 24.63 3.38
CA GLN A 346 12.94 24.35 4.60
C GLN A 346 12.67 22.95 5.16
N VAL A 347 12.68 21.95 4.28
CA VAL A 347 12.44 20.54 4.62
C VAL A 347 13.69 19.70 4.38
#